data_0b3deeeb79c33bcf7261cd61ac00b67b
#
_entry.id   0b3deeeb79c33bcf7261cd61ac00b67b
#
_cell.length_a   1.000
_cell.length_b   1.000
_cell.length_c   1.000
_cell.angle_alpha   90.00
_cell.angle_beta   90.00
_cell.angle_gamma   90.00
#
_symmetry.space_group_name_H-M   'P 1'
#
loop_
_entity.id
_entity.type
_entity.pdbx_description
1 polymer ?
#
loop_
_entity_poly.entity_id
_entity_poly.type
_entity_poly.pdbx_seq_one_letter_code
_entity_poly.pdbx_strand_id
1 'polypeptide(L)'
;MSFKTKTIAFARRTRKVMLTGTIAVMLTGFLQCTEQEQVTPKPVSTKAGVFGNGVNLQPSYYNGGYPNFGWSLMKANTKIKTVRIEIEPDKVTQAKSWIAAAKSNGYTIIATYHKASVLGSDNANELTAAANWWKTNYNTLGGGFTINLMNEWGSHNISPSAFASAYNNAISIVRSVYSGRIIVDIPGWGQETATAACAVKGCSSGQTKITDTNIVLSAHIYPGAWNQGKGRYCNTSDIDDLASSGRPCMIGEFGNQGGSGADWSGIVDYAKSKGWTILGWAWNGDGGGMNMVTPSWASNGGATSFSKSSYFNVVYDKL
;
A
#
# COMPACT_ATOMS: atom_id res chain seq x y z
N MET A 1 38.54 -32.53 -42.16
CA MET A 1 38.81 -33.54 -41.11
C MET A 1 37.47 -34.05 -40.60
N SER A 2 37.22 -35.33 -40.90
CA SER A 2 36.00 -36.07 -40.56
C SER A 2 36.06 -36.64 -39.15
N PHE A 3 35.00 -36.55 -38.36
CA PHE A 3 34.85 -37.45 -37.22
C PHE A 3 33.40 -37.95 -37.08
N LYS A 4 33.37 -39.21 -37.02
CA LYS A 4 32.36 -40.24 -37.08
C LYS A 4 31.31 -40.21 -35.98
N THR A 5 30.12 -40.49 -36.40
CA THR A 5 28.95 -40.99 -35.66
C THR A 5 29.23 -42.30 -34.93
N LYS A 6 28.78 -42.46 -33.69
CA LYS A 6 28.62 -43.77 -33.04
C LYS A 6 27.20 -43.93 -32.51
N THR A 7 26.49 -44.80 -33.16
CA THR A 7 25.18 -45.36 -32.77
C THR A 7 25.44 -46.52 -31.81
N ILE A 8 24.73 -46.58 -30.69
CA ILE A 8 24.68 -47.76 -29.82
C ILE A 8 23.23 -48.17 -29.66
N ALA A 9 22.92 -49.35 -30.22
CA ALA A 9 21.67 -50.09 -30.04
C ALA A 9 21.76 -50.93 -28.78
N PHE A 10 20.68 -51.00 -28.00
CA PHE A 10 20.56 -52.02 -26.93
C PHE A 10 19.24 -52.77 -27.04
N ALA A 11 19.41 -54.08 -26.95
CA ALA A 11 18.49 -55.15 -27.29
C ALA A 11 17.37 -55.35 -26.26
N ARG A 12 16.19 -55.71 -26.77
CA ARG A 12 15.06 -56.29 -26.00
C ARG A 12 15.42 -57.69 -25.48
N ARG A 13 15.09 -57.93 -24.20
CA ARG A 13 15.03 -59.30 -23.66
C ARG A 13 13.64 -59.54 -23.07
N THR A 14 12.86 -60.33 -23.75
CA THR A 14 11.62 -60.97 -23.30
C THR A 14 11.95 -62.10 -22.35
N ARG A 15 11.31 -62.20 -21.22
CA ARG A 15 11.18 -63.43 -20.42
C ARG A 15 9.73 -63.68 -20.06
N LYS A 16 9.21 -64.80 -20.59
CA LYS A 16 8.00 -65.48 -20.15
C LYS A 16 8.29 -66.18 -18.83
N VAL A 17 7.41 -66.10 -17.86
CA VAL A 17 7.29 -67.10 -16.78
C VAL A 17 5.83 -67.32 -16.44
N MET A 18 5.58 -68.56 -16.19
CA MET A 18 4.31 -69.27 -16.07
C MET A 18 3.37 -68.86 -14.92
N LEU A 19 2.14 -69.15 -15.21
CA LEU A 19 0.94 -69.20 -14.42
C LEU A 19 1.04 -70.32 -13.34
N THR A 20 0.76 -70.02 -12.07
CA THR A 20 0.21 -70.97 -11.12
C THR A 20 -0.85 -70.24 -10.28
N GLY A 21 -2.05 -70.79 -10.33
CA GLY A 21 -3.19 -70.27 -9.61
C GLY A 21 -3.17 -70.56 -8.14
N THR A 22 -3.76 -69.72 -7.35
CA THR A 22 -4.28 -70.08 -6.00
C THR A 22 -5.49 -69.19 -5.72
N ILE A 23 -6.42 -69.81 -5.11
CA ILE A 23 -7.83 -69.52 -4.84
C ILE A 23 -8.07 -68.20 -4.10
N ALA A 24 -9.13 -67.53 -4.50
CA ALA A 24 -9.71 -66.33 -3.93
C ALA A 24 -10.22 -66.49 -2.49
N VAL A 25 -9.95 -65.49 -1.65
CA VAL A 25 -10.81 -65.13 -0.55
C VAL A 25 -11.25 -63.70 -0.79
N MET A 26 -12.53 -63.49 -1.06
CA MET A 26 -13.16 -62.19 -1.11
C MET A 26 -13.23 -61.63 0.30
N LEU A 27 -12.45 -60.61 0.58
CA LEU A 27 -12.73 -59.65 1.65
C LEU A 27 -13.23 -58.37 0.95
N THR A 28 -14.53 -58.12 1.06
CA THR A 28 -15.15 -56.84 0.69
C THR A 28 -14.70 -55.79 1.70
N GLY A 29 -13.57 -55.11 1.40
CA GLY A 29 -13.19 -53.91 2.08
C GLY A 29 -13.88 -52.73 1.41
N PHE A 30 -14.83 -52.11 2.09
CA PHE A 30 -15.35 -50.80 1.70
C PHE A 30 -14.20 -49.78 1.76
N LEU A 31 -13.66 -49.40 0.60
CA LEU A 31 -12.87 -48.19 0.46
C LEU A 31 -13.83 -47.01 0.59
N GLN A 32 -13.95 -46.45 1.78
CA GLN A 32 -14.45 -45.13 2.00
C GLN A 32 -13.44 -44.15 1.36
N CYS A 33 -13.77 -43.72 0.14
CA CYS A 33 -13.13 -42.58 -0.45
C CYS A 33 -13.56 -41.34 0.37
N THR A 34 -12.73 -40.92 1.30
CA THR A 34 -12.90 -39.61 1.95
C THR A 34 -12.57 -38.59 0.84
N GLU A 35 -13.60 -37.98 0.26
CA GLU A 35 -13.47 -36.75 -0.47
C GLU A 35 -12.75 -35.76 0.44
N GLN A 36 -11.49 -35.47 0.17
CA GLN A 36 -10.84 -34.27 0.70
C GLN A 36 -11.58 -33.09 0.09
N GLU A 37 -12.44 -32.49 0.90
CA GLU A 37 -13.05 -31.20 0.60
C GLU A 37 -11.89 -30.25 0.24
N GLN A 38 -11.77 -29.91 -1.04
CA GLN A 38 -10.90 -28.83 -1.49
C GLN A 38 -11.45 -27.57 -0.81
N VAL A 39 -10.79 -27.15 0.28
CA VAL A 39 -11.04 -25.87 0.89
C VAL A 39 -10.59 -24.82 -0.13
N THR A 40 -11.51 -24.41 -0.99
CA THR A 40 -11.34 -23.22 -1.81
C THR A 40 -11.09 -22.08 -0.83
N PRO A 41 -10.00 -21.31 -0.97
CA PRO A 41 -9.76 -20.15 -0.14
C PRO A 41 -10.99 -19.24 -0.26
N LYS A 42 -11.71 -19.06 0.83
CA LYS A 42 -12.83 -18.12 0.90
C LYS A 42 -12.32 -16.77 0.43
N PRO A 43 -12.92 -16.14 -0.60
CA PRO A 43 -12.45 -14.85 -1.07
C PRO A 43 -12.39 -13.92 0.14
N VAL A 44 -11.22 -13.38 0.42
CA VAL A 44 -11.03 -12.37 1.46
C VAL A 44 -11.97 -11.24 1.07
N SER A 45 -13.01 -11.05 1.87
CA SER A 45 -13.98 -10.01 1.67
C SER A 45 -13.22 -8.68 1.61
N THR A 46 -13.17 -8.08 0.43
CA THR A 46 -12.67 -6.71 0.19
C THR A 46 -13.62 -5.67 0.81
N LYS A 47 -14.45 -6.10 1.76
CA LYS A 47 -15.49 -5.27 2.38
C LYS A 47 -14.88 -4.18 3.23
N ALA A 48 -15.33 -2.99 2.89
CA ALA A 48 -15.27 -1.71 3.61
C ALA A 48 -13.86 -1.16 3.81
N GLY A 49 -13.68 0.11 3.53
CA GLY A 49 -12.45 0.84 3.80
C GLY A 49 -11.93 0.50 5.19
N VAL A 50 -10.65 0.18 5.25
CA VAL A 50 -9.97 -0.17 6.51
C VAL A 50 -10.08 0.97 7.52
N PHE A 51 -10.23 2.19 6.99
CA PHE A 51 -10.41 3.45 7.71
C PHE A 51 -11.60 4.21 7.12
N GLY A 52 -12.10 5.22 7.83
CA GLY A 52 -12.99 6.21 7.23
C GLY A 52 -12.25 7.10 6.22
N ASN A 53 -12.97 7.68 5.27
CA ASN A 53 -12.38 8.63 4.33
C ASN A 53 -11.82 9.86 5.03
N GLY A 54 -10.87 10.55 4.40
CA GLY A 54 -10.22 11.66 5.07
C GLY A 54 -9.25 12.46 4.20
N VAL A 55 -8.25 13.04 4.86
CA VAL A 55 -7.34 14.00 4.24
C VAL A 55 -5.91 13.79 4.69
N ASN A 56 -4.99 14.28 3.87
CA ASN A 56 -3.57 14.36 4.19
C ASN A 56 -3.23 15.69 4.85
N LEU A 57 -2.16 15.70 5.65
CA LEU A 57 -1.58 16.83 6.34
C LEU A 57 -0.06 16.78 6.20
N GLN A 58 0.56 17.88 5.72
CA GLN A 58 2.01 17.98 5.57
C GLN A 58 2.58 19.13 6.43
N PRO A 59 2.63 18.99 7.77
CA PRO A 59 3.01 20.08 8.69
C PRO A 59 4.51 20.29 8.82
N SER A 60 5.34 19.33 8.39
CA SER A 60 6.77 19.27 8.70
C SER A 60 7.56 20.51 8.27
N TYR A 61 7.12 21.20 7.23
CA TYR A 61 7.85 22.29 6.58
C TYR A 61 7.44 23.69 7.02
N TYR A 62 6.37 23.81 7.81
CA TYR A 62 5.73 25.09 8.09
C TYR A 62 5.82 25.46 9.57
N ASN A 63 6.06 26.76 9.82
CA ASN A 63 6.10 27.34 11.18
C ASN A 63 6.98 26.53 12.16
N GLY A 64 8.15 26.07 11.75
CA GLY A 64 9.03 25.24 12.57
C GLY A 64 8.45 23.88 12.96
N GLY A 65 7.40 23.43 12.27
CA GLY A 65 6.64 22.22 12.59
C GLY A 65 5.50 22.45 13.59
N TYR A 66 5.11 23.68 13.82
CA TYR A 66 3.98 24.03 14.72
C TYR A 66 2.91 24.89 14.03
N PRO A 67 2.43 24.53 12.82
CA PRO A 67 1.33 25.24 12.21
C PRO A 67 0.03 24.95 12.98
N ASN A 68 -0.93 25.87 12.92
CA ASN A 68 -2.28 25.61 13.39
C ASN A 68 -3.03 24.73 12.37
N PHE A 69 -3.68 23.68 12.82
CA PHE A 69 -4.35 22.70 11.95
C PHE A 69 -5.79 23.09 11.60
N GLY A 70 -6.37 24.08 12.26
CA GLY A 70 -7.77 24.46 12.04
C GLY A 70 -8.76 23.35 12.41
N TRP A 71 -8.51 22.63 13.50
CA TRP A 71 -9.30 21.46 13.92
C TRP A 71 -10.79 21.75 14.03
N SER A 72 -11.19 22.95 14.48
CA SER A 72 -12.60 23.33 14.60
C SER A 72 -13.30 23.33 13.23
N LEU A 73 -12.65 23.89 12.20
CA LEU A 73 -13.15 23.87 10.84
C LEU A 73 -13.18 22.44 10.27
N MET A 74 -12.14 21.63 10.53
CA MET A 74 -12.10 20.25 10.08
C MET A 74 -13.23 19.43 10.71
N LYS A 75 -13.48 19.56 12.00
CA LYS A 75 -14.57 18.86 12.73
C LYS A 75 -15.96 19.23 12.21
N ALA A 76 -16.17 20.48 11.79
CA ALA A 76 -17.41 20.91 11.19
C ALA A 76 -17.70 20.20 9.83
N ASN A 77 -16.68 19.58 9.23
CA ASN A 77 -16.79 18.87 7.96
C ASN A 77 -16.76 17.35 8.16
N THR A 78 -17.91 16.81 8.51
CA THR A 78 -18.12 15.49 9.12
C THR A 78 -17.79 14.28 8.23
N LYS A 79 -17.56 14.45 6.90
CA LYS A 79 -17.06 13.37 6.05
C LYS A 79 -15.58 13.04 6.34
N ILE A 80 -14.80 13.96 6.91
CA ILE A 80 -13.41 13.73 7.28
C ILE A 80 -13.37 12.90 8.56
N LYS A 81 -12.92 11.65 8.46
CA LYS A 81 -12.81 10.70 9.58
C LYS A 81 -11.37 10.34 9.89
N THR A 82 -10.51 10.37 8.89
CA THR A 82 -9.10 9.97 8.99
C THR A 82 -8.20 11.14 8.60
N VAL A 83 -7.10 11.29 9.32
CA VAL A 83 -6.01 12.18 8.95
C VAL A 83 -4.73 11.37 8.72
N ARG A 84 -4.10 11.53 7.56
CA ARG A 84 -2.77 11.00 7.27
C ARG A 84 -1.77 12.13 7.44
N ILE A 85 -0.87 11.98 8.42
CA ILE A 85 0.09 13.02 8.81
C ILE A 85 1.48 12.60 8.34
N GLU A 86 2.07 13.38 7.47
CA GLU A 86 3.42 13.17 6.96
C GLU A 86 4.47 13.78 7.88
N ILE A 87 5.44 12.96 8.26
CA ILE A 87 6.42 13.27 9.31
C ILE A 87 7.82 13.15 8.72
N GLU A 88 8.52 14.29 8.57
CA GLU A 88 9.95 14.28 8.29
C GLU A 88 10.72 13.70 9.49
N PRO A 89 11.83 12.96 9.27
CA PRO A 89 12.52 12.21 10.32
C PRO A 89 12.99 13.03 11.51
N ASP A 90 13.28 14.32 11.30
CA ASP A 90 13.73 15.25 12.34
C ASP A 90 12.60 15.87 13.17
N LYS A 91 11.34 15.58 12.86
CA LYS A 91 10.15 16.20 13.48
C LYS A 91 9.46 15.36 14.56
N VAL A 92 10.20 14.47 15.25
CA VAL A 92 9.61 13.55 16.25
C VAL A 92 8.85 14.30 17.35
N THR A 93 9.45 15.37 17.89
CA THR A 93 8.82 16.16 18.96
C THR A 93 7.52 16.82 18.50
N GLN A 94 7.53 17.41 17.32
CA GLN A 94 6.37 18.04 16.70
C GLN A 94 5.29 17.01 16.38
N ALA A 95 5.68 15.89 15.76
CA ALA A 95 4.78 14.82 15.40
C ALA A 95 4.03 14.22 16.60
N LYS A 96 4.69 14.12 17.75
CA LYS A 96 4.02 13.72 18.99
C LYS A 96 2.86 14.66 19.33
N SER A 97 3.04 15.97 19.17
CA SER A 97 1.98 16.96 19.43
C SER A 97 0.86 16.89 18.39
N TRP A 98 1.19 16.68 17.10
CA TRP A 98 0.20 16.55 16.03
C TRP A 98 -0.69 15.33 16.23
N ILE A 99 -0.08 14.18 16.55
CA ILE A 99 -0.78 12.92 16.81
C ILE A 99 -1.68 13.07 18.05
N ALA A 100 -1.18 13.67 19.13
CA ALA A 100 -1.97 13.91 20.34
C ALA A 100 -3.17 14.82 20.05
N ALA A 101 -2.97 15.90 19.27
CA ALA A 101 -4.04 16.81 18.88
C ALA A 101 -5.08 16.12 17.98
N ALA A 102 -4.65 15.32 17.00
CA ALA A 102 -5.56 14.56 16.15
C ALA A 102 -6.41 13.55 16.96
N LYS A 103 -5.80 12.85 17.92
CA LYS A 103 -6.51 11.95 18.86
C LYS A 103 -7.56 12.69 19.68
N SER A 104 -7.19 13.82 20.30
CA SER A 104 -8.12 14.60 21.13
C SER A 104 -9.27 15.19 20.32
N ASN A 105 -9.11 15.33 19.00
CA ASN A 105 -10.16 15.74 18.07
C ASN A 105 -10.97 14.57 17.51
N GLY A 106 -10.65 13.32 17.87
CA GLY A 106 -11.45 12.13 17.53
C GLY A 106 -11.18 11.55 16.15
N TYR A 107 -10.05 11.86 15.52
CA TYR A 107 -9.69 11.33 14.22
C TYR A 107 -9.01 9.96 14.32
N THR A 108 -9.28 9.10 13.33
CA THR A 108 -8.40 7.98 13.00
C THR A 108 -7.11 8.54 12.42
N ILE A 109 -5.96 8.02 12.87
CA ILE A 109 -4.66 8.59 12.51
C ILE A 109 -3.85 7.55 11.72
N ILE A 110 -3.34 7.99 10.59
CA ILE A 110 -2.27 7.35 9.84
C ILE A 110 -1.05 8.26 9.99
N ALA A 111 0.02 7.74 10.55
CA ALA A 111 1.29 8.47 10.65
C ALA A 111 2.26 7.91 9.60
N THR A 112 2.80 8.78 8.77
CA THR A 112 3.60 8.43 7.60
C THR A 112 5.03 8.93 7.79
N TYR A 113 6.03 8.03 7.69
CA TYR A 113 7.40 8.47 7.54
C TYR A 113 7.56 9.09 6.15
N HIS A 114 7.90 10.37 6.12
CA HIS A 114 8.13 11.12 4.89
C HIS A 114 9.56 11.63 4.88
N LYS A 115 10.27 11.41 3.78
CA LYS A 115 11.61 11.95 3.55
C LYS A 115 11.67 12.44 2.11
N ALA A 116 11.41 13.72 1.92
CA ALA A 116 11.24 14.34 0.60
C ALA A 116 12.42 14.08 -0.34
N SER A 117 13.63 13.98 0.18
CA SER A 117 14.85 13.81 -0.63
C SER A 117 15.01 12.43 -1.28
N VAL A 118 14.13 11.46 -0.97
CA VAL A 118 14.28 10.05 -1.41
C VAL A 118 12.98 9.45 -1.96
N LEU A 119 12.00 10.27 -2.33
CA LEU A 119 10.79 9.81 -2.97
C LEU A 119 11.12 9.09 -4.29
N GLY A 120 10.47 7.97 -4.55
CA GLY A 120 10.74 7.12 -5.72
C GLY A 120 12.08 6.39 -5.69
N SER A 121 12.80 6.38 -4.56
CA SER A 121 14.08 5.68 -4.42
C SER A 121 13.90 4.16 -4.35
N ASP A 122 14.78 3.40 -5.02
CA ASP A 122 14.90 1.94 -4.90
C ASP A 122 15.96 1.51 -3.87
N ASN A 123 16.57 2.47 -3.16
CA ASN A 123 17.57 2.15 -2.17
C ASN A 123 16.93 1.53 -0.92
N ALA A 124 17.07 0.21 -0.76
CA ALA A 124 16.52 -0.53 0.38
C ALA A 124 17.03 -0.04 1.74
N ASN A 125 18.19 0.63 1.81
CA ASN A 125 18.70 1.21 3.05
C ASN A 125 17.80 2.38 3.52
N GLU A 126 17.17 3.13 2.61
CA GLU A 126 16.24 4.21 2.99
C GLU A 126 14.97 3.63 3.65
N LEU A 127 14.41 2.56 3.07
CA LEU A 127 13.26 1.87 3.66
C LEU A 127 13.62 1.22 5.01
N THR A 128 14.82 0.66 5.13
CA THR A 128 15.36 0.12 6.39
C THR A 128 15.55 1.23 7.43
N ALA A 129 16.02 2.41 7.02
CA ALA A 129 16.14 3.57 7.89
C ALA A 129 14.78 4.04 8.42
N ALA A 130 13.76 4.09 7.55
CA ALA A 130 12.39 4.39 7.95
C ALA A 130 11.85 3.38 8.97
N ALA A 131 12.09 2.09 8.75
CA ALA A 131 11.67 1.03 9.68
C ALA A 131 12.35 1.14 11.06
N ASN A 132 13.64 1.45 11.08
CA ASN A 132 14.38 1.70 12.33
C ASN A 132 13.90 2.98 13.03
N TRP A 133 13.56 4.02 12.26
CA TRP A 133 12.96 5.23 12.81
C TRP A 133 11.62 4.92 13.52
N TRP A 134 10.75 4.10 12.91
CA TRP A 134 9.52 3.63 13.55
C TRP A 134 9.79 2.81 14.81
N LYS A 135 10.74 1.87 14.75
CA LYS A 135 11.15 1.06 15.90
C LYS A 135 11.57 1.93 17.09
N THR A 136 12.31 2.99 16.82
CA THR A 136 12.80 3.91 17.86
C THR A 136 11.68 4.83 18.39
N ASN A 137 10.81 5.33 17.52
CA ASN A 137 9.96 6.46 17.84
C ASN A 137 8.48 6.10 18.08
N TYR A 138 8.00 4.89 17.73
CA TYR A 138 6.59 4.54 17.86
C TYR A 138 6.01 4.80 19.24
N ASN A 139 6.70 4.36 20.28
CA ASN A 139 6.27 4.57 21.68
C ASN A 139 6.39 6.05 22.12
N THR A 140 7.45 6.73 21.68
CA THR A 140 7.66 8.16 21.93
C THR A 140 6.54 9.02 21.34
N LEU A 141 6.04 8.64 20.16
CA LEU A 141 4.90 9.30 19.50
C LEU A 141 3.55 8.99 20.17
N GLY A 142 3.52 8.09 21.17
CA GLY A 142 2.34 7.79 21.98
C GLY A 142 1.42 6.73 21.38
N GLY A 143 1.86 5.98 20.37
CA GLY A 143 1.12 4.84 19.78
C GLY A 143 -0.32 5.16 19.37
N GLY A 144 -1.13 4.12 19.14
CA GLY A 144 -2.57 4.27 18.84
C GLY A 144 -2.86 4.96 17.51
N PHE A 145 -1.97 4.84 16.55
CA PHE A 145 -2.10 5.24 15.14
C PHE A 145 -1.66 4.09 14.25
N THR A 146 -2.05 4.15 12.98
CA THR A 146 -1.58 3.21 11.95
C THR A 146 -0.28 3.74 11.33
N ILE A 147 0.70 2.86 11.18
CA ILE A 147 1.97 3.19 10.52
C ILE A 147 1.79 3.08 8.99
N ASN A 148 2.06 4.17 8.27
CA ASN A 148 2.44 4.13 6.86
C ASN A 148 3.97 4.12 6.80
N LEU A 149 4.55 3.00 6.36
CA LEU A 149 5.94 2.69 6.64
C LEU A 149 6.90 3.73 6.07
N MET A 150 6.71 4.10 4.81
CA MET A 150 7.46 5.16 4.14
C MET A 150 6.66 5.69 2.95
N ASN A 151 6.57 7.02 2.82
CA ASN A 151 5.92 7.67 1.70
C ASN A 151 6.66 7.37 0.39
N GLU A 152 5.92 6.88 -0.61
CA GLU A 152 6.33 6.78 -2.02
C GLU A 152 7.73 6.18 -2.25
N TRP A 153 8.10 5.13 -1.50
CA TRP A 153 9.33 4.39 -1.74
C TRP A 153 9.16 3.36 -2.87
N GLY A 154 10.17 3.27 -3.73
CA GLY A 154 10.20 2.40 -4.89
C GLY A 154 9.94 3.15 -6.20
N SER A 155 10.82 3.00 -7.20
CA SER A 155 10.64 3.62 -8.50
C SER A 155 9.64 2.87 -9.37
N HIS A 156 9.29 3.45 -10.52
CA HIS A 156 8.50 2.77 -11.56
C HIS A 156 9.13 1.47 -12.09
N ASN A 157 10.47 1.32 -11.96
CA ASN A 157 11.21 0.21 -12.54
C ASN A 157 11.60 -0.87 -11.53
N ILE A 158 11.25 -0.72 -10.25
CA ILE A 158 11.56 -1.73 -9.25
C ILE A 158 10.86 -3.04 -9.56
N SER A 159 11.59 -4.15 -9.47
CA SER A 159 10.97 -5.46 -9.67
C SER A 159 10.07 -5.87 -8.49
N PRO A 160 9.02 -6.67 -8.71
CA PRO A 160 8.19 -7.19 -7.62
C PRO A 160 8.98 -7.91 -6.54
N SER A 161 10.03 -8.68 -6.91
CA SER A 161 10.87 -9.38 -5.95
C SER A 161 11.74 -8.43 -5.11
N ALA A 162 12.33 -7.40 -5.72
CA ALA A 162 13.13 -6.41 -5.01
C ALA A 162 12.26 -5.61 -4.03
N PHE A 163 11.08 -5.16 -4.49
CA PHE A 163 10.11 -4.48 -3.66
C PHE A 163 9.68 -5.35 -2.46
N ALA A 164 9.32 -6.61 -2.71
CA ALA A 164 8.92 -7.55 -1.67
C ALA A 164 10.05 -7.83 -0.66
N SER A 165 11.29 -8.01 -1.13
CA SER A 165 12.44 -8.26 -0.26
C SER A 165 12.71 -7.09 0.68
N ALA A 166 12.69 -5.86 0.14
CA ALA A 166 12.91 -4.66 0.94
C ALA A 166 11.80 -4.46 1.99
N TYR A 167 10.52 -4.63 1.60
CA TYR A 167 9.41 -4.53 2.53
C TYR A 167 9.38 -5.66 3.57
N ASN A 168 9.75 -6.90 3.24
CA ASN A 168 9.86 -7.97 4.24
C ASN A 168 10.87 -7.62 5.33
N ASN A 169 12.03 -7.10 4.95
CA ASN A 169 13.03 -6.64 5.92
C ASN A 169 12.49 -5.48 6.78
N ALA A 170 11.96 -4.44 6.16
CA ALA A 170 11.46 -3.27 6.86
C ALA A 170 10.28 -3.60 7.79
N ILE A 171 9.31 -4.39 7.33
CA ILE A 171 8.16 -4.82 8.12
C ILE A 171 8.64 -5.64 9.33
N SER A 172 9.59 -6.55 9.17
CA SER A 172 10.12 -7.37 10.27
C SER A 172 10.69 -6.50 11.41
N ILE A 173 11.36 -5.40 11.06
CA ILE A 173 11.88 -4.43 12.02
C ILE A 173 10.73 -3.73 12.76
N VAL A 174 9.73 -3.24 12.03
CA VAL A 174 8.57 -2.54 12.62
C VAL A 174 7.75 -3.47 13.49
N ARG A 175 7.62 -4.75 13.15
CA ARG A 175 6.90 -5.76 13.94
C ARG A 175 7.44 -5.96 15.35
N SER A 176 8.69 -5.57 15.62
CA SER A 176 9.24 -5.61 16.98
C SER A 176 8.56 -4.64 17.96
N VAL A 177 7.84 -3.63 17.46
CA VAL A 177 7.17 -2.59 18.28
C VAL A 177 5.71 -2.37 17.90
N TYR A 178 5.24 -2.91 16.77
CA TYR A 178 3.90 -2.64 16.26
C TYR A 178 3.25 -3.89 15.64
N SER A 179 2.11 -4.30 16.17
CA SER A 179 1.34 -5.47 15.70
C SER A 179 0.14 -5.09 14.80
N GLY A 180 -0.18 -3.80 14.70
CA GLY A 180 -1.29 -3.31 13.89
C GLY A 180 -1.04 -3.40 12.37
N ARG A 181 -2.00 -2.95 11.57
CA ARG A 181 -1.84 -2.87 10.11
C ARG A 181 -0.73 -1.91 9.72
N ILE A 182 0.09 -2.31 8.74
CA ILE A 182 1.10 -1.45 8.14
C ILE A 182 0.61 -1.04 6.75
N ILE A 183 0.63 0.25 6.46
CA ILE A 183 0.36 0.75 5.12
C ILE A 183 1.67 0.73 4.33
N VAL A 184 1.58 0.23 3.12
CA VAL A 184 2.65 0.11 2.13
C VAL A 184 2.22 0.93 0.92
N ASP A 185 2.85 2.07 0.70
CA ASP A 185 2.67 2.82 -0.53
C ASP A 185 3.28 1.99 -1.68
N ILE A 186 2.51 1.80 -2.75
CA ILE A 186 2.96 1.01 -3.89
C ILE A 186 4.03 1.78 -4.67
N PRO A 187 4.93 1.09 -5.42
CA PRO A 187 6.05 1.74 -6.06
C PRO A 187 5.60 2.67 -7.20
N GLY A 188 6.56 3.45 -7.74
CA GLY A 188 6.31 4.41 -8.80
C GLY A 188 5.43 5.56 -8.33
N TRP A 189 5.76 6.17 -7.17
CA TRP A 189 4.95 7.22 -6.56
C TRP A 189 3.48 6.82 -6.37
N GLY A 190 3.25 5.57 -5.93
CA GLY A 190 1.90 5.08 -5.70
C GLY A 190 1.14 4.61 -6.95
N GLN A 191 1.82 4.31 -8.09
CA GLN A 191 1.15 4.13 -9.39
C GLN A 191 1.37 2.74 -10.02
N GLU A 192 2.39 1.97 -9.59
CA GLU A 192 2.72 0.65 -10.15
C GLU A 192 1.89 -0.48 -9.52
N THR A 193 0.60 -0.48 -9.81
CA THR A 193 -0.40 -1.37 -9.20
C THR A 193 -0.16 -2.85 -9.48
N ALA A 194 0.21 -3.20 -10.71
CA ALA A 194 0.50 -4.57 -11.10
C ALA A 194 1.78 -5.09 -10.41
N THR A 195 2.83 -4.25 -10.31
CA THR A 195 4.08 -4.58 -9.60
C THR A 195 3.80 -4.87 -8.14
N ALA A 196 3.01 -4.02 -7.47
CA ALA A 196 2.63 -4.21 -6.07
C ALA A 196 1.77 -5.48 -5.86
N ALA A 197 0.80 -5.72 -6.73
CA ALA A 197 -0.01 -6.93 -6.66
C ALA A 197 0.86 -8.19 -6.84
N CYS A 198 1.80 -8.17 -7.79
CA CYS A 198 2.75 -9.27 -7.99
C CYS A 198 3.69 -9.45 -6.79
N ALA A 199 4.13 -8.36 -6.16
CA ALA A 199 4.97 -8.44 -4.95
C ALA A 199 4.25 -9.11 -3.77
N VAL A 200 2.92 -9.11 -3.75
CA VAL A 200 2.12 -9.77 -2.71
C VAL A 200 1.75 -11.20 -3.08
N LYS A 201 1.15 -11.41 -4.26
CA LYS A 201 0.61 -12.75 -4.63
C LYS A 201 1.64 -13.66 -5.29
N GLY A 202 2.69 -13.11 -5.89
CA GLY A 202 3.62 -13.80 -6.78
C GLY A 202 3.03 -13.94 -8.19
N CYS A 203 3.82 -13.61 -9.21
CA CYS A 203 3.42 -13.70 -10.62
C CYS A 203 4.32 -14.65 -11.42
N SER A 204 5.41 -15.14 -10.83
CA SER A 204 6.33 -16.11 -11.45
C SER A 204 6.86 -17.10 -10.41
N SER A 205 7.33 -18.25 -10.88
CA SER A 205 7.93 -19.27 -10.02
C SER A 205 9.19 -18.71 -9.36
N GLY A 206 9.36 -18.98 -8.06
CA GLY A 206 10.51 -18.52 -7.27
C GLY A 206 10.50 -17.03 -6.91
N GLN A 207 9.46 -16.27 -7.27
CA GLN A 207 9.36 -14.86 -6.92
C GLN A 207 9.25 -14.65 -5.42
N THR A 208 10.09 -13.76 -4.86
CA THR A 208 9.94 -13.30 -3.48
C THR A 208 8.63 -12.53 -3.33
N LYS A 209 7.89 -12.80 -2.25
CA LYS A 209 6.61 -12.16 -1.93
C LYS A 209 6.67 -11.46 -0.57
N ILE A 210 5.86 -10.43 -0.39
CA ILE A 210 5.61 -9.86 0.93
C ILE A 210 4.84 -10.91 1.74
N THR A 211 5.44 -11.38 2.83
CA THR A 211 4.91 -12.48 3.65
C THR A 211 3.93 -12.00 4.73
N ASP A 212 4.06 -10.76 5.18
CA ASP A 212 3.15 -10.19 6.18
C ASP A 212 1.75 -10.02 5.58
N THR A 213 0.76 -10.57 6.28
CA THR A 213 -0.64 -10.52 5.82
C THR A 213 -1.41 -9.32 6.38
N ASN A 214 -0.87 -8.64 7.38
CA ASN A 214 -1.52 -7.51 8.04
C ASN A 214 -1.04 -6.16 7.47
N ILE A 215 -1.12 -6.04 6.15
CA ILE A 215 -0.76 -4.83 5.39
C ILE A 215 -1.95 -4.28 4.62
N VAL A 216 -1.86 -3.00 4.26
CA VAL A 216 -2.77 -2.30 3.35
C VAL A 216 -1.94 -1.70 2.22
N LEU A 217 -2.31 -1.92 0.98
CA LEU A 217 -1.64 -1.32 -0.17
C LEU A 217 -2.26 0.06 -0.46
N SER A 218 -1.42 1.07 -0.63
CA SER A 218 -1.82 2.46 -0.82
C SER A 218 -1.39 2.95 -2.19
N ALA A 219 -2.35 3.38 -3.01
CA ALA A 219 -2.10 4.03 -4.30
C ALA A 219 -2.27 5.54 -4.18
N HIS A 220 -1.52 6.30 -5.00
CA HIS A 220 -1.61 7.75 -5.10
C HIS A 220 -2.03 8.15 -6.52
N ILE A 221 -3.14 8.86 -6.65
CA ILE A 221 -3.81 9.09 -7.94
C ILE A 221 -3.99 10.59 -8.20
N TYR A 222 -3.22 11.08 -9.15
CA TYR A 222 -3.25 12.45 -9.64
C TYR A 222 -3.47 12.48 -11.16
N PRO A 223 -3.76 13.63 -11.78
CA PRO A 223 -3.96 13.71 -13.24
C PRO A 223 -2.79 13.22 -14.09
N GLY A 224 -1.55 13.28 -13.55
CA GLY A 224 -0.35 12.77 -14.21
C GLY A 224 -0.01 11.32 -13.88
N ALA A 225 -0.86 10.59 -13.14
CA ALA A 225 -0.56 9.23 -12.71
C ALA A 225 -0.28 8.31 -13.90
N TRP A 226 0.94 7.77 -13.95
CA TRP A 226 1.47 6.96 -15.04
C TRP A 226 1.87 5.56 -14.55
N ASN A 227 1.32 4.53 -15.15
CA ASN A 227 1.75 3.16 -14.91
C ASN A 227 2.82 2.77 -15.94
N GLN A 228 4.09 2.81 -15.53
CA GLN A 228 5.23 2.53 -16.39
C GLN A 228 5.22 1.09 -16.88
N GLY A 229 4.84 0.15 -16.01
CA GLY A 229 4.75 -1.27 -16.38
C GLY A 229 3.73 -1.55 -17.47
N LYS A 230 2.74 -0.67 -17.65
CA LYS A 230 1.70 -0.75 -18.70
C LYS A 230 1.90 0.25 -19.84
N GLY A 231 2.86 1.16 -19.74
CA GLY A 231 3.14 2.18 -20.74
C GLY A 231 1.97 3.13 -21.03
N ARG A 232 1.15 3.45 -20.02
CA ARG A 232 -0.03 4.31 -20.14
C ARG A 232 -0.38 5.04 -18.84
N TYR A 233 -1.18 6.07 -18.95
CA TYR A 233 -1.81 6.70 -17.78
C TYR A 233 -2.70 5.71 -17.03
N CYS A 234 -2.74 5.87 -15.71
CA CYS A 234 -3.58 5.05 -14.84
C CYS A 234 -5.06 5.19 -15.20
N ASN A 235 -5.81 4.12 -15.02
CA ASN A 235 -7.26 4.07 -15.20
C ASN A 235 -7.90 3.08 -14.20
N THR A 236 -9.19 2.83 -14.29
CA THR A 236 -9.92 1.96 -13.35
C THR A 236 -9.41 0.52 -13.32
N SER A 237 -8.82 -0.01 -14.42
CA SER A 237 -8.25 -1.36 -14.41
C SER A 237 -7.03 -1.49 -13.50
N ASP A 238 -6.35 -0.39 -13.18
CA ASP A 238 -5.22 -0.40 -12.22
C ASP A 238 -5.71 -0.64 -10.78
N ILE A 239 -6.94 -0.18 -10.47
CA ILE A 239 -7.61 -0.50 -9.21
C ILE A 239 -7.92 -1.99 -9.11
N ASP A 240 -8.37 -2.62 -10.22
CA ASP A 240 -8.61 -4.06 -10.27
C ASP A 240 -7.32 -4.87 -10.12
N ASP A 241 -6.22 -4.41 -10.75
CA ASP A 241 -4.92 -5.05 -10.57
C ASP A 241 -4.50 -5.06 -9.11
N LEU A 242 -4.56 -3.89 -8.44
CA LEU A 242 -4.16 -3.79 -7.05
C LEU A 242 -5.06 -4.63 -6.14
N ALA A 243 -6.38 -4.62 -6.40
CA ALA A 243 -7.35 -5.47 -5.70
C ALA A 243 -7.04 -6.96 -5.85
N SER A 244 -6.47 -7.39 -7.00
CA SER A 244 -6.07 -8.77 -7.27
C SER A 244 -4.97 -9.29 -6.34
N SER A 245 -4.31 -8.41 -5.57
CA SER A 245 -3.35 -8.79 -4.53
C SER A 245 -3.98 -9.60 -3.40
N GLY A 246 -5.30 -9.51 -3.22
CA GLY A 246 -6.02 -10.11 -2.09
C GLY A 246 -5.76 -9.41 -0.75
N ARG A 247 -5.07 -8.27 -0.74
CA ARG A 247 -4.89 -7.42 0.45
C ARG A 247 -5.90 -6.28 0.45
N PRO A 248 -6.26 -5.74 1.63
CA PRO A 248 -6.94 -4.46 1.70
C PRO A 248 -6.14 -3.38 0.95
N CYS A 249 -6.85 -2.51 0.23
CA CYS A 249 -6.26 -1.43 -0.54
C CYS A 249 -6.93 -0.10 -0.19
N MET A 250 -6.24 1.00 -0.50
CA MET A 250 -6.73 2.36 -0.34
C MET A 250 -6.14 3.30 -1.39
N ILE A 251 -6.78 4.45 -1.56
CA ILE A 251 -6.15 5.61 -2.19
C ILE A 251 -5.60 6.47 -1.06
N GLY A 252 -4.27 6.46 -0.88
CA GLY A 252 -3.59 7.21 0.18
C GLY A 252 -3.49 8.69 -0.13
N GLU A 253 -3.48 9.04 -1.43
CA GLU A 253 -3.49 10.41 -1.89
C GLU A 253 -4.27 10.54 -3.20
N PHE A 254 -5.01 11.65 -3.32
CA PHE A 254 -5.58 12.07 -4.60
C PHE A 254 -5.76 13.59 -4.63
N GLY A 255 -5.68 14.15 -5.84
CA GLY A 255 -5.90 15.58 -6.09
C GLY A 255 -6.10 15.86 -7.58
N ASN A 256 -6.33 17.14 -7.94
CA ASN A 256 -6.65 17.55 -9.31
C ASN A 256 -5.52 18.28 -10.02
N GLN A 257 -4.31 18.26 -9.46
CA GLN A 257 -3.10 18.85 -10.05
C GLN A 257 -1.99 17.80 -10.15
N GLY A 258 -0.87 18.17 -10.75
CA GLY A 258 0.25 17.24 -10.93
C GLY A 258 0.21 16.54 -12.29
N GLY A 259 0.00 17.28 -13.37
CA GLY A 259 0.03 16.78 -14.75
C GLY A 259 -1.35 16.63 -15.38
N SER A 260 -1.43 15.76 -16.39
CA SER A 260 -2.66 15.47 -17.14
C SER A 260 -2.58 14.08 -17.78
N GLY A 261 -3.71 13.49 -18.13
CA GLY A 261 -3.80 12.22 -18.88
C GLY A 261 -4.59 11.12 -18.15
N ALA A 262 -4.50 11.04 -16.83
CA ALA A 262 -5.34 10.13 -16.06
C ALA A 262 -6.66 10.79 -15.65
N ASP A 263 -7.76 10.07 -15.78
CA ASP A 263 -9.03 10.44 -15.13
C ASP A 263 -8.96 10.11 -13.63
N TRP A 264 -8.20 10.93 -12.89
CA TRP A 264 -8.03 10.77 -11.45
C TRP A 264 -9.37 10.68 -10.71
N SER A 265 -10.35 11.48 -11.14
CA SER A 265 -11.67 11.58 -10.51
C SER A 265 -12.46 10.29 -10.66
N GLY A 266 -12.54 9.74 -11.87
CA GLY A 266 -13.18 8.45 -12.14
C GLY A 266 -12.49 7.27 -11.48
N ILE A 267 -11.15 7.29 -11.40
CA ILE A 267 -10.36 6.26 -10.71
C ILE A 267 -10.66 6.26 -9.20
N VAL A 268 -10.70 7.44 -8.57
CA VAL A 268 -11.01 7.58 -7.13
C VAL A 268 -12.44 7.14 -6.83
N ASP A 269 -13.40 7.53 -7.66
CA ASP A 269 -14.80 7.09 -7.50
C ASP A 269 -14.92 5.57 -7.66
N TYR A 270 -14.19 4.99 -8.60
CA TYR A 270 -14.18 3.54 -8.79
C TYR A 270 -13.57 2.81 -7.60
N ALA A 271 -12.45 3.27 -7.06
CA ALA A 271 -11.86 2.72 -5.84
C ALA A 271 -12.84 2.81 -4.65
N LYS A 272 -13.49 3.96 -4.49
CA LYS A 272 -14.52 4.17 -3.45
C LYS A 272 -15.70 3.22 -3.64
N SER A 273 -16.14 2.95 -4.87
CA SER A 273 -17.24 1.99 -5.15
C SER A 273 -16.88 0.55 -4.76
N LYS A 274 -15.58 0.21 -4.73
CA LYS A 274 -15.06 -1.07 -4.19
C LYS A 274 -14.94 -1.08 -2.66
N GLY A 275 -15.33 -0.01 -1.99
CA GLY A 275 -15.24 0.13 -0.54
C GLY A 275 -13.84 0.52 -0.04
N TRP A 276 -12.97 1.05 -0.88
CA TRP A 276 -11.66 1.51 -0.43
C TRP A 276 -11.77 2.82 0.35
N THR A 277 -10.90 2.98 1.35
CA THR A 277 -10.65 4.28 1.96
C THR A 277 -9.99 5.20 0.95
N ILE A 278 -10.42 6.46 0.90
CA ILE A 278 -9.80 7.49 0.06
C ILE A 278 -9.39 8.69 0.91
N LEU A 279 -8.17 9.21 0.69
CA LEU A 279 -7.61 10.35 1.43
C LEU A 279 -7.20 11.44 0.44
N GLY A 280 -7.82 12.62 0.54
CA GLY A 280 -7.50 13.75 -0.36
C GLY A 280 -6.22 14.46 0.03
N TRP A 281 -5.45 14.86 -0.93
CA TRP A 281 -4.31 15.75 -0.81
C TRP A 281 -4.76 17.19 -1.06
N ALA A 282 -4.67 18.13 -0.13
CA ALA A 282 -4.44 17.97 1.28
C ALA A 282 -5.33 18.92 2.06
N TRP A 283 -5.61 18.64 3.34
CA TRP A 283 -6.25 19.64 4.19
C TRP A 283 -5.43 20.94 4.20
N ASN A 284 -4.12 20.80 4.50
CA ASN A 284 -3.15 21.88 4.38
C ASN A 284 -1.73 21.28 4.31
N GLY A 285 -0.79 22.07 3.77
CA GLY A 285 0.62 21.68 3.67
C GLY A 285 1.08 21.36 2.25
N ASP A 286 0.20 21.45 1.24
CA ASP A 286 0.65 21.49 -0.14
C ASP A 286 1.40 22.81 -0.42
N GLY A 287 2.56 22.70 -1.07
CA GLY A 287 3.36 23.86 -1.45
C GLY A 287 2.76 24.71 -2.59
N GLY A 288 1.72 24.17 -3.26
CA GLY A 288 1.01 24.79 -4.36
C GLY A 288 -0.46 25.07 -4.03
N GLY A 289 -1.35 24.67 -4.96
CA GLY A 289 -2.77 25.04 -4.95
C GLY A 289 -3.70 24.00 -4.30
N MET A 290 -3.22 22.82 -3.92
CA MET A 290 -4.05 21.72 -3.42
C MET A 290 -4.26 21.78 -1.91
N ASN A 291 -4.56 22.95 -1.37
CA ASN A 291 -4.92 23.12 0.03
C ASN A 291 -6.43 23.34 0.19
N MET A 292 -7.11 22.50 0.97
CA MET A 292 -8.55 22.61 1.21
C MET A 292 -8.92 23.87 1.99
N VAL A 293 -7.98 24.46 2.70
CA VAL A 293 -8.21 25.66 3.50
C VAL A 293 -7.30 26.81 3.11
N THR A 294 -7.76 28.02 3.40
CA THR A 294 -7.02 29.26 3.18
C THR A 294 -7.01 30.11 4.46
N PRO A 295 -5.90 30.76 4.78
CA PRO A 295 -4.61 30.72 4.08
C PRO A 295 -3.97 29.34 4.15
N SER A 296 -3.20 28.95 3.10
CA SER A 296 -2.36 27.76 3.19
C SER A 296 -1.18 28.01 4.13
N TRP A 297 -0.62 26.95 4.71
CA TRP A 297 0.61 27.10 5.51
C TRP A 297 1.79 27.60 4.70
N ALA A 298 1.81 27.29 3.40
CA ALA A 298 2.84 27.81 2.47
C ALA A 298 2.73 29.34 2.32
N SER A 299 1.52 29.89 2.33
CA SER A 299 1.32 31.35 2.23
C SER A 299 1.39 32.06 3.59
N ASN A 300 0.98 31.42 4.66
CA ASN A 300 1.04 31.93 6.03
C ASN A 300 1.11 30.80 7.05
N GLY A 301 2.32 30.33 7.37
CA GLY A 301 2.54 29.26 8.35
C GLY A 301 2.11 29.59 9.77
N GLY A 302 1.99 30.87 10.11
CA GLY A 302 1.53 31.34 11.42
C GLY A 302 0.03 31.60 11.52
N ALA A 303 -0.76 31.29 10.51
CA ALA A 303 -2.20 31.51 10.51
C ALA A 303 -2.88 30.77 11.67
N THR A 304 -3.82 31.44 12.33
CA THR A 304 -4.59 30.88 13.47
C THR A 304 -6.07 30.66 13.15
N SER A 305 -6.55 31.17 12.02
CA SER A 305 -7.91 31.00 11.52
C SER A 305 -7.91 30.63 10.05
N PHE A 306 -8.88 29.82 9.64
CA PHE A 306 -8.98 29.29 8.28
C PHE A 306 -10.42 29.35 7.78
N SER A 307 -10.56 29.48 6.47
CA SER A 307 -11.80 29.28 5.73
C SER A 307 -11.59 28.23 4.64
N LYS A 308 -12.68 27.74 4.04
CA LYS A 308 -12.61 26.83 2.88
C LYS A 308 -11.99 27.57 1.71
N SER A 309 -11.03 26.94 1.03
CA SER A 309 -10.47 27.42 -0.23
C SER A 309 -11.37 27.06 -1.41
N SER A 310 -11.04 27.54 -2.61
CA SER A 310 -11.66 27.09 -3.86
C SER A 310 -11.41 25.61 -4.17
N TYR A 311 -10.32 25.05 -3.65
CA TYR A 311 -9.98 23.63 -3.78
C TYR A 311 -10.77 22.70 -2.85
N PHE A 312 -11.42 23.25 -1.82
CA PHE A 312 -12.07 22.43 -0.77
C PHE A 312 -12.99 21.35 -1.32
N ASN A 313 -13.88 21.71 -2.25
CA ASN A 313 -14.89 20.78 -2.77
C ASN A 313 -14.27 19.72 -3.71
N VAL A 314 -13.12 19.99 -4.33
CA VAL A 314 -12.40 18.98 -5.14
C VAL A 314 -12.15 17.71 -4.33
N VAL A 315 -11.80 17.85 -3.07
CA VAL A 315 -11.61 16.74 -2.13
C VAL A 315 -12.93 16.36 -1.43
N TYR A 316 -13.60 17.32 -0.80
CA TYR A 316 -14.70 17.05 0.10
C TYR A 316 -15.90 16.35 -0.56
N ASP A 317 -16.15 16.63 -1.83
CA ASP A 317 -17.25 15.99 -2.58
C ASP A 317 -16.95 14.52 -2.86
N LYS A 318 -15.68 14.13 -2.97
CA LYS A 318 -15.24 12.73 -3.11
C LYS A 318 -15.39 11.92 -1.83
N LEU A 319 -15.15 12.54 -0.66
CA LEU A 319 -15.30 11.89 0.63
C LEU A 319 -16.77 11.56 0.90
#